data_19d9728b9bd36052716a8501d6a9d7f9
#
_entry.id   19d9728b9bd36052716a8501d6a9d7f9
#
_cell.length_a   1.000
_cell.length_b   1.000
_cell.length_c   1.000
_cell.angle_alpha   90.00
_cell.angle_beta   90.00
_cell.angle_gamma   90.00
#
_symmetry.space_group_name_H-M   'P 1'
#
loop_
_entity.id
_entity.type
_entity.pdbx_description
1 polymer ?
#
loop_
_entity_poly.entity_id
_entity_poly.type
_entity_poly.pdbx_seq_one_letter_code
_entity_poly.pdbx_strand_id
1 'polypeptide(L)'
;MADSLPKVGDIVELLPTNNRNRQLRSQENKHFWEVLTVDKPIYLKGDLGFMLKHVGSEHTRWVTADDIKIHEFKENTYDVC
;
A
#
# COMPACT_ATOMS: atom_id res chain seq x y z
N MET A 1 2.40 -18.88 -1.43
CA MET A 1 2.07 -18.53 -1.04
C MET A 1 1.72 -17.31 -0.92
N ALA A 2 0.88 -17.09 -0.79
CA ALA A 2 0.42 -15.93 -0.91
C ALA A 2 0.72 -15.04 0.08
N ASP A 3 1.38 -15.34 0.92
CA ASP A 3 1.64 -14.50 1.89
C ASP A 3 2.72 -13.65 1.63
N SER A 4 3.07 -13.30 0.51
CA SER A 4 4.07 -12.33 0.26
C SER A 4 3.66 -11.01 0.77
N LEU A 5 4.53 -10.34 1.44
CA LEU A 5 4.27 -8.99 1.89
C LEU A 5 4.84 -8.01 0.87
N PRO A 6 4.30 -6.82 0.80
CA PRO A 6 4.85 -5.80 -0.09
C PRO A 6 6.28 -5.45 0.32
N LYS A 7 7.06 -4.99 -0.64
CA LYS A 7 8.40 -4.55 -0.35
C LYS A 7 8.65 -3.24 -1.04
N VAL A 8 9.75 -2.61 -0.73
CA VAL A 8 10.08 -1.31 -1.28
C VAL A 8 9.98 -1.35 -2.80
N GLY A 9 9.29 -0.41 -3.36
CA GLY A 9 9.07 -0.31 -4.79
C GLY A 9 7.78 -0.92 -5.28
N ASP A 10 7.10 -1.71 -4.44
CA ASP A 10 5.84 -2.31 -4.88
C ASP A 10 4.72 -1.29 -4.87
N ILE A 11 3.77 -1.46 -5.75
CA ILE A 11 2.57 -0.63 -5.76
C ILE A 11 1.49 -1.40 -5.03
N VAL A 12 0.82 -0.74 -4.12
CA VAL A 12 -0.23 -1.35 -3.32
C VAL A 12 -1.49 -0.52 -3.40
N GLU A 13 -2.60 -1.14 -3.16
CA GLU A 13 -3.88 -0.45 -3.10
C GLU A 13 -4.24 -0.25 -1.65
N LEU A 14 -4.65 0.95 -1.27
CA LEU A 14 -5.07 1.25 0.09
C LEU A 14 -6.47 0.69 0.30
N LEU A 15 -6.66 -0.10 1.33
CA LEU A 15 -7.96 -0.73 1.59
C LEU A 15 -8.77 0.14 2.54
N PRO A 16 -10.09 0.10 2.46
CA PRO A 16 -10.95 0.95 3.29
C PRO A 16 -11.17 0.35 4.68
N THR A 17 -10.09 0.16 5.42
CA THR A 17 -10.16 -0.51 6.71
C THR A 17 -10.49 0.43 7.84
N ASN A 18 -10.42 1.73 7.62
CA ASN A 18 -10.78 2.69 8.66
C ASN A 18 -11.27 3.96 7.98
N ASN A 19 -11.72 4.92 8.78
CA ASN A 19 -12.32 6.12 8.22
C ASN A 19 -11.34 6.94 7.42
N ARG A 20 -10.09 7.02 7.87
CA ARG A 20 -9.12 7.81 7.12
C ARG A 20 -8.83 7.17 5.77
N ASN A 21 -8.71 5.86 5.73
CA ASN A 21 -8.47 5.18 4.48
C ASN A 21 -9.66 5.34 3.54
N ARG A 22 -10.87 5.26 4.07
CA ARG A 22 -12.04 5.46 3.23
C ARG A 22 -12.07 6.87 2.67
N GLN A 23 -11.68 7.86 3.45
CA GLN A 23 -11.65 9.22 2.98
C GLN A 23 -10.61 9.39 1.88
N LEU A 24 -9.43 8.83 2.06
CA LEU A 24 -8.39 8.94 1.05
C LEU A 24 -8.84 8.31 -0.25
N ARG A 25 -9.53 7.17 -0.19
CA ARG A 25 -9.98 6.50 -1.40
C ARG A 25 -11.12 7.25 -2.07
N SER A 26 -12.10 7.70 -1.31
CA SER A 26 -13.30 8.24 -1.93
C SER A 26 -13.25 9.73 -2.13
N GLN A 27 -12.71 10.48 -1.19
CA GLN A 27 -12.71 11.92 -1.30
C GLN A 27 -11.47 12.46 -1.97
N GLU A 28 -10.34 11.81 -1.78
CA GLU A 28 -9.11 12.30 -2.37
C GLU A 28 -8.63 11.44 -3.53
N ASN A 29 -9.37 10.40 -3.84
CA ASN A 29 -9.05 9.54 -4.98
C ASN A 29 -7.64 8.98 -4.89
N LYS A 30 -7.20 8.65 -3.70
CA LYS A 30 -5.85 8.14 -3.49
C LYS A 30 -5.89 6.65 -3.23
N HIS A 31 -6.00 5.87 -4.27
CA HIS A 31 -6.11 4.42 -4.13
C HIS A 31 -4.77 3.71 -4.20
N PHE A 32 -3.86 4.18 -5.01
CA PHE A 32 -2.63 3.44 -5.27
C PHE A 32 -1.43 4.17 -4.69
N TRP A 33 -0.56 3.42 -4.06
CA TRP A 33 0.56 3.97 -3.30
C TRP A 33 1.78 3.11 -3.55
N GLU A 34 2.95 3.73 -3.46
CA GLU A 34 4.20 3.02 -3.62
C GLU A 34 4.85 2.81 -2.27
N VAL A 35 5.38 1.64 -2.00
CA VAL A 35 6.04 1.36 -0.74
C VAL A 35 7.44 1.97 -0.78
N LEU A 36 7.70 2.91 0.13
CA LEU A 36 9.00 3.54 0.22
C LEU A 36 9.90 2.85 1.23
N THR A 37 9.34 2.38 2.32
CA THR A 37 10.13 1.82 3.42
C THR A 37 9.29 0.78 4.14
N VAL A 38 9.95 -0.26 4.63
CA VAL A 38 9.30 -1.26 5.47
C VAL A 38 10.06 -1.27 6.78
N ASP A 39 9.38 -1.07 7.91
CA ASP A 39 10.05 -0.95 9.18
C ASP A 39 9.05 -1.27 10.30
N LYS A 40 9.47 -1.22 11.52
CA LYS A 40 8.62 -1.44 12.69
C LYS A 40 8.64 -0.21 13.56
N PRO A 41 7.94 0.85 13.18
CA PRO A 41 7.96 2.07 13.97
C PRO A 41 7.29 1.87 15.31
N ILE A 42 7.76 2.60 16.30
CA ILE A 42 7.26 2.45 17.63
C ILE A 42 5.77 2.70 17.72
N TYR A 43 5.26 3.69 17.00
CA TYR A 43 3.86 4.02 17.14
C TYR A 43 2.96 2.94 16.54
N LEU A 44 3.48 1.95 15.85
CA LEU A 44 2.69 0.82 15.43
C LEU A 44 2.85 -0.36 16.39
N LYS A 45 3.46 -0.10 17.56
CA LYS A 45 3.55 -1.07 18.63
C LYS A 45 4.22 -2.36 18.21
N GLY A 46 5.24 -2.25 17.42
CA GLY A 46 5.99 -3.43 17.00
C GLY A 46 5.45 -4.11 15.77
N ASP A 47 4.32 -3.63 15.24
CA ASP A 47 3.81 -4.21 14.01
C ASP A 47 4.62 -3.74 12.84
N LEU A 48 4.72 -4.57 11.82
CA LEU A 48 5.43 -4.21 10.62
C LEU A 48 4.64 -3.12 9.92
N GLY A 49 5.29 -2.02 9.63
CA GLY A 49 4.66 -0.89 8.97
C GLY A 49 5.26 -0.64 7.60
N PHE A 50 4.47 -0.03 6.76
CA PHE A 50 4.88 0.28 5.40
C PHE A 50 4.68 1.77 5.19
N MET A 51 5.75 2.48 4.86
CA MET A 51 5.63 3.89 4.55
C MET A 51 5.26 3.98 3.09
N LEU A 52 4.14 4.57 2.79
CA LEU A 52 3.63 4.66 1.44
C LEU A 52 3.68 6.09 0.94
N LYS A 53 3.90 6.24 -0.35
CA LYS A 53 3.81 7.54 -1.00
C LYS A 53 2.75 7.42 -2.08
N HIS A 54 1.80 8.34 -2.12
CA HIS A 54 0.74 8.29 -3.12
C HIS A 54 1.32 8.44 -4.52
N VAL A 55 0.88 7.57 -5.42
CA VAL A 55 1.31 7.66 -6.80
C VAL A 55 0.65 8.91 -7.39
N GLY A 56 1.47 9.86 -7.76
CA GLY A 56 0.94 11.09 -8.32
C GLY A 56 1.00 12.30 -7.40
N SER A 57 1.41 12.15 -6.18
CA SER A 57 1.56 13.30 -5.29
C SER A 57 2.63 13.00 -4.26
N GLU A 58 2.86 13.93 -3.35
CA GLU A 58 3.86 13.74 -2.33
C GLU A 58 3.26 13.28 -1.01
N HIS A 59 2.02 12.92 -1.00
CA HIS A 59 1.36 12.51 0.23
C HIS A 59 1.95 11.17 0.69
N THR A 60 2.28 11.06 1.95
CA THR A 60 2.82 9.82 2.50
C THR A 60 2.05 9.43 3.76
N ARG A 61 2.09 8.16 4.10
CA ARG A 61 1.54 7.71 5.36
C ARG A 61 2.07 6.33 5.71
N TRP A 62 2.02 6.00 6.98
CA TRP A 62 2.39 4.68 7.46
C TRP A 62 1.13 3.83 7.62
N VAL A 63 1.19 2.59 7.22
CA VAL A 63 0.07 1.65 7.37
C VAL A 63 0.62 0.31 7.77
N THR A 64 -0.26 -0.59 8.19
CA THR A 64 0.13 -1.98 8.44
C THR A 64 -0.30 -2.82 7.25
N ALA A 65 0.10 -4.08 7.24
CA ALA A 65 -0.24 -4.98 6.14
C ALA A 65 -1.75 -5.12 5.95
N ASP A 66 -2.53 -4.96 7.01
CA ASP A 66 -3.96 -5.11 6.91
C ASP A 66 -4.62 -3.99 6.15
N ASP A 67 -3.94 -2.87 5.97
CA ASP A 67 -4.50 -1.71 5.32
C ASP A 67 -4.23 -1.68 3.82
N ILE A 68 -3.46 -2.61 3.30
CA ILE A 68 -3.05 -2.55 1.91
C ILE A 68 -3.13 -3.91 1.25
N LYS A 69 -3.16 -3.89 -0.08
CA LYS A 69 -3.19 -5.09 -0.85
C LYS A 69 -2.26 -4.89 -2.01
N ILE A 70 -1.42 -5.87 -2.32
CA ILE A 70 -0.49 -5.73 -3.43
C ILE A 70 -1.28 -5.61 -4.73
N HIS A 71 -0.94 -4.58 -5.49
CA HIS A 71 -1.58 -4.39 -6.77
C HIS A 71 -0.75 -5.15 -7.80
N GLU A 72 -1.35 -6.15 -8.42
CA GLU A 72 -0.64 -6.93 -9.37
C GLU A 72 -0.90 -6.41 -10.74
N PHE A 73 0.16 -6.06 -11.46
CA PHE A 73 -0.02 -5.66 -12.80
C PHE A 73 -0.18 -6.90 -13.58
N LYS A 74 -0.91 -6.86 -14.60
CA LYS A 74 -1.14 -8.01 -15.35
C LYS A 74 -0.25 -8.17 -16.50
N GLU A 75 0.86 -7.57 -16.39
CA GLU A 75 1.75 -7.66 -17.45
C GLU A 75 2.12 -9.06 -17.68
N ASN A 76 1.99 -9.87 -16.70
CA ASN A 76 2.42 -11.20 -16.94
C ASN A 76 1.38 -11.89 -17.73
N THR A 77 0.28 -11.32 -17.95
CA THR A 77 -0.65 -12.04 -18.58
C THR A 77 -0.49 -12.01 -20.00
N TYR A 78 0.17 -11.00 -20.50
CA TYR A 78 0.16 -10.98 -21.82
C TYR A 78 1.19 -11.73 -22.31
N ASP A 79 1.84 -12.23 -21.47
CA ASP A 79 2.85 -12.94 -21.95
C ASP A 79 2.27 -13.99 -22.58
N VAL A 80 1.18 -14.21 -22.33
CA VAL A 80 0.66 -15.16 -22.84
C VAL A 80 0.55 -15.06 -24.15
N CYS A 81 0.51 -14.23 -24.55
CA CYS A 81 0.32 -14.17 -25.78
C CYS A 81 1.08 -14.79 -26.41
#